data_c134097ec9908ae7fab4f7e9878ed6b1
#
_entry.id   c134097ec9908ae7fab4f7e9878ed6b1
#
_cell.length_a   1.000
_cell.length_b   1.000
_cell.length_c   1.000
_cell.angle_alpha   90.00
_cell.angle_beta   90.00
_cell.angle_gamma   90.00
#
_symmetry.space_group_name_H-M   'P 1'
#
loop_
_entity.id
_entity.type
_entity.pdbx_description
1 polymer ?
#
loop_
_entity_poly.entity_id
_entity_poly.type
_entity_poly.pdbx_seq_one_letter_code
_entity_poly.pdbx_strand_id
1 'polypeptide(L)'
;MMIWLFVLLAIAVVACIVILLWRSHIRVSEAEARQKSKLKKQMTSNIAHELRTPVTSIRGYLETLIACPDMNPEKKQEFIEKAYNQTLRLSELITDMALISKMEERSAKFQKEDIDLFDVSNEVFEEFGERIVANRVKVENMLEPETVLTGNKTLVYTIIKNLVENSLKYAGSDITIHLECYSSIEKFCYLTYYDTGEGVPQEHLDQIFERFYRIEEGRTRDVGGSGLGLSIVKNAVKFHGGDIRAINRQWGGLQFFFSLRRQAD
;
A
#
# COMPACT_ATOMS: atom_id res chain seq x y z
N MET A 1 40.87 30.95 -45.42
CA MET A 1 41.18 31.13 -44.00
C MET A 1 39.94 31.34 -43.13
N MET A 2 39.01 32.23 -43.46
CA MET A 2 37.79 32.49 -42.68
C MET A 2 36.84 31.27 -42.54
N ILE A 3 36.64 30.47 -43.57
CA ILE A 3 35.73 29.31 -43.54
C ILE A 3 36.17 28.28 -42.47
N TRP A 4 37.46 28.00 -42.38
CA TRP A 4 38.00 27.09 -41.35
C TRP A 4 37.81 27.59 -39.92
N LEU A 5 37.83 28.90 -39.72
CA LEU A 5 37.58 29.51 -38.41
C LEU A 5 36.11 29.31 -37.95
N PHE A 6 35.16 29.48 -38.90
CA PHE A 6 33.75 29.21 -38.62
C PHE A 6 33.47 27.73 -38.33
N VAL A 7 34.13 26.82 -39.03
CA VAL A 7 34.00 25.39 -38.79
C VAL A 7 34.52 25.01 -37.41
N LEU A 8 35.69 25.52 -37.01
CA LEU A 8 36.23 25.30 -35.67
C LEU A 8 35.35 25.87 -34.58
N LEU A 9 34.78 27.06 -34.78
CA LEU A 9 33.85 27.67 -33.84
C LEU A 9 32.57 26.83 -33.70
N ALA A 10 32.01 26.34 -34.79
CA ALA A 10 30.84 25.48 -34.78
C ALA A 10 31.10 24.18 -34.04
N ILE A 11 32.25 23.54 -34.26
CA ILE A 11 32.65 22.33 -33.56
C ILE A 11 32.80 22.60 -32.04
N ALA A 12 33.41 23.72 -31.65
CA ALA A 12 33.56 24.09 -30.23
C ALA A 12 32.21 24.34 -29.57
N VAL A 13 31.26 24.99 -30.26
CA VAL A 13 29.90 25.21 -29.73
C VAL A 13 29.18 23.87 -29.54
N VAL A 14 29.22 22.98 -30.54
CA VAL A 14 28.62 21.66 -30.45
C VAL A 14 29.24 20.84 -29.31
N ALA A 15 30.57 20.83 -29.18
CA ALA A 15 31.25 20.18 -28.09
C ALA A 15 30.82 20.73 -26.68
N CYS A 16 30.71 22.06 -26.59
CA CYS A 16 30.24 22.71 -25.36
C CYS A 16 28.80 22.29 -25.00
N ILE A 17 27.89 22.26 -25.99
CA ILE A 17 26.51 21.83 -25.81
C ILE A 17 26.47 20.35 -25.33
N VAL A 18 27.23 19.48 -25.99
CA VAL A 18 27.29 18.06 -25.63
C VAL A 18 27.81 17.89 -24.19
N ILE A 19 28.86 18.62 -23.79
CA ILE A 19 29.40 18.60 -22.44
C ILE A 19 28.35 19.11 -21.42
N LEU A 20 27.62 20.17 -21.73
CA LEU A 20 26.57 20.70 -20.86
C LEU A 20 25.41 19.70 -20.69
N LEU A 21 24.95 19.08 -21.77
CA LEU A 21 23.92 18.05 -21.73
C LEU A 21 24.38 16.82 -20.93
N TRP A 22 25.60 16.38 -21.14
CA TRP A 22 26.20 15.26 -20.39
C TRP A 22 26.32 15.56 -18.91
N ARG A 23 26.79 16.77 -18.54
CA ARG A 23 26.83 17.22 -17.15
C ARG A 23 25.46 17.35 -16.50
N SER A 24 24.45 17.80 -17.26
CA SER A 24 23.07 17.86 -16.76
C SER A 24 22.52 16.47 -16.50
N HIS A 25 22.74 15.54 -17.41
CA HIS A 25 22.33 14.15 -17.28
C HIS A 25 22.96 13.46 -16.04
N ILE A 26 24.28 13.67 -15.83
CA ILE A 26 24.96 13.12 -14.63
C ILE A 26 24.38 13.72 -13.37
N ARG A 27 24.15 15.04 -13.30
CA ARG A 27 23.57 15.68 -12.10
C ARG A 27 22.18 15.16 -11.77
N VAL A 28 21.33 14.95 -12.78
CA VAL A 28 20.00 14.37 -12.59
C VAL A 28 20.11 12.94 -12.06
N SER A 29 20.94 12.10 -12.68
CA SER A 29 21.19 10.73 -12.24
C SER A 29 21.73 10.63 -10.80
N GLU A 30 22.69 11.51 -10.42
CA GLU A 30 23.22 11.58 -9.06
C GLU A 30 22.13 12.05 -8.05
N ALA A 31 21.29 13.02 -8.44
CA ALA A 31 20.21 13.50 -7.58
C ALA A 31 19.18 12.39 -7.33
N GLU A 32 18.79 11.65 -8.37
CA GLU A 32 17.91 10.48 -8.25
C GLU A 32 18.52 9.38 -7.36
N ALA A 33 19.81 9.07 -7.55
CA ALA A 33 20.52 8.09 -6.73
C ALA A 33 20.58 8.50 -5.25
N ARG A 34 20.85 9.79 -4.98
CA ARG A 34 20.84 10.34 -3.62
C ARG A 34 19.44 10.31 -3.00
N GLN A 35 18.41 10.66 -3.75
CA GLN A 35 17.02 10.61 -3.30
C GLN A 35 16.62 9.17 -2.97
N LYS A 36 16.93 8.22 -3.86
CA LYS A 36 16.68 6.79 -3.62
C LYS A 36 17.41 6.26 -2.39
N SER A 37 18.66 6.68 -2.17
CA SER A 37 19.44 6.32 -0.98
C SER A 37 18.83 6.88 0.30
N LYS A 38 18.37 8.14 0.28
CA LYS A 38 17.68 8.77 1.42
C LYS A 38 16.39 8.02 1.76
N LEU A 39 15.55 7.75 0.75
CA LEU A 39 14.31 6.98 0.92
C LEU A 39 14.58 5.59 1.50
N LYS A 40 15.62 4.90 1.03
CA LYS A 40 16.00 3.58 1.56
C LYS A 40 16.44 3.65 3.02
N LYS A 41 17.24 4.67 3.42
CA LYS A 41 17.64 4.88 4.82
C LYS A 41 16.44 5.19 5.71
N GLN A 42 15.54 6.06 5.26
CA GLN A 42 14.32 6.41 5.99
C GLN A 42 13.42 5.17 6.16
N MET A 43 13.27 4.37 5.10
CA MET A 43 12.54 3.12 5.15
C MET A 43 13.13 2.15 6.19
N THR A 44 14.45 1.96 6.20
CA THR A 44 15.13 1.08 7.18
C THR A 44 14.91 1.58 8.62
N SER A 45 14.97 2.90 8.85
CA SER A 45 14.70 3.50 10.14
C SER A 45 13.25 3.27 10.60
N ASN A 46 12.30 3.48 9.70
CA ASN A 46 10.88 3.29 10.00
C ASN A 46 10.57 1.81 10.31
N ILE A 47 11.14 0.88 9.52
CA ILE A 47 11.06 -0.56 9.79
C ILE A 47 11.54 -0.88 11.20
N ALA A 48 12.74 -0.41 11.56
CA ALA A 48 13.31 -0.68 12.87
C ALA A 48 12.42 -0.12 14.00
N HIS A 49 11.79 1.03 13.79
CA HIS A 49 10.87 1.64 14.75
C HIS A 49 9.59 0.83 14.89
N GLU A 50 8.94 0.48 13.76
CA GLU A 50 7.69 -0.28 13.75
C GLU A 50 7.84 -1.73 14.28
N LEU A 51 9.01 -2.35 14.13
CA LEU A 51 9.32 -3.64 14.74
C LEU A 51 9.62 -3.52 16.25
N ARG A 52 10.28 -2.44 16.68
CA ARG A 52 10.65 -2.24 18.09
C ARG A 52 9.44 -2.11 18.99
N THR A 53 8.40 -1.43 18.55
CA THR A 53 7.18 -1.17 19.33
C THR A 53 6.50 -2.46 19.79
N PRO A 54 6.08 -3.38 18.91
CA PRO A 54 5.45 -4.64 19.33
C PRO A 54 6.41 -5.52 20.18
N VAL A 55 7.69 -5.59 19.82
CA VAL A 55 8.69 -6.35 20.60
C VAL A 55 8.80 -5.81 22.02
N THR A 56 8.85 -4.48 22.20
CA THR A 56 8.90 -3.87 23.52
C THR A 56 7.62 -4.14 24.32
N SER A 57 6.45 -4.08 23.67
CA SER A 57 5.16 -4.40 24.32
C SER A 57 5.08 -5.85 24.74
N ILE A 58 5.46 -6.80 23.87
CA ILE A 58 5.52 -8.23 24.19
C ILE A 58 6.40 -8.45 25.41
N ARG A 59 7.62 -7.89 25.38
CA ARG A 59 8.57 -8.00 26.48
C ARG A 59 7.97 -7.47 27.79
N GLY A 60 7.35 -6.26 27.77
CA GLY A 60 6.74 -5.68 28.96
C GLY A 60 5.61 -6.52 29.54
N TYR A 61 4.75 -7.11 28.70
CA TYR A 61 3.70 -8.03 29.17
C TYR A 61 4.29 -9.28 29.82
N LEU A 62 5.32 -9.88 29.19
CA LEU A 62 5.97 -11.08 29.73
C LEU A 62 6.75 -10.78 31.02
N GLU A 63 7.49 -9.67 31.09
CA GLU A 63 8.17 -9.23 32.32
C GLU A 63 7.19 -9.02 33.48
N THR A 64 6.01 -8.43 33.19
CA THR A 64 4.96 -8.26 34.21
C THR A 64 4.39 -9.61 34.71
N LEU A 65 4.16 -10.54 33.77
CA LEU A 65 3.69 -11.90 34.14
C LEU A 65 4.71 -12.66 35.00
N ILE A 66 6.00 -12.49 34.71
CA ILE A 66 7.10 -13.13 35.47
C ILE A 66 7.25 -12.49 36.85
N ALA A 67 7.16 -11.15 36.94
CA ALA A 67 7.34 -10.40 38.18
C ALA A 67 6.15 -10.56 39.15
N CYS A 68 4.96 -10.89 38.66
CA CYS A 68 3.74 -11.00 39.46
C CYS A 68 3.11 -12.40 39.31
N PRO A 69 3.71 -13.46 39.87
CA PRO A 69 3.22 -14.84 39.73
C PRO A 69 1.82 -15.05 40.35
N ASP A 70 1.49 -14.29 41.40
CA ASP A 70 0.20 -14.33 42.10
C ASP A 70 -0.86 -13.39 41.50
N MET A 71 -0.65 -12.93 40.28
CA MET A 71 -1.61 -12.09 39.57
C MET A 71 -2.96 -12.80 39.39
N ASN A 72 -4.05 -12.02 39.51
CA ASN A 72 -5.40 -12.53 39.23
C ASN A 72 -5.45 -13.23 37.86
N PRO A 73 -6.03 -14.45 37.78
CA PRO A 73 -6.09 -15.24 36.54
C PRO A 73 -6.65 -14.49 35.34
N GLU A 74 -7.68 -13.66 35.53
CA GLU A 74 -8.26 -12.83 34.43
C GLU A 74 -7.26 -11.84 33.87
N LYS A 75 -6.52 -11.13 34.75
CA LYS A 75 -5.45 -10.22 34.32
C LYS A 75 -4.30 -10.95 33.66
N LYS A 76 -3.96 -12.12 34.15
CA LYS A 76 -2.92 -12.96 33.55
C LYS A 76 -3.29 -13.36 32.15
N GLN A 77 -4.54 -13.76 31.92
CA GLN A 77 -5.07 -14.11 30.62
C GLN A 77 -5.06 -12.87 29.67
N GLU A 78 -5.49 -11.73 30.17
CA GLU A 78 -5.45 -10.45 29.40
C GLU A 78 -4.03 -10.10 28.91
N PHE A 79 -3.01 -10.23 29.77
CA PHE A 79 -1.63 -9.94 29.37
C PHE A 79 -1.09 -10.95 28.33
N ILE A 80 -1.48 -12.23 28.47
CA ILE A 80 -1.13 -13.28 27.49
C ILE A 80 -1.76 -12.94 26.13
N GLU A 81 -3.03 -12.59 26.10
CA GLU A 81 -3.75 -12.21 24.87
C GLU A 81 -3.15 -10.95 24.23
N LYS A 82 -2.83 -9.94 25.02
CA LYS A 82 -2.13 -8.74 24.53
C LYS A 82 -0.77 -9.08 23.95
N ALA A 83 0.02 -9.92 24.59
CA ALA A 83 1.31 -10.35 24.05
C ALA A 83 1.13 -11.14 22.75
N TYR A 84 0.18 -12.06 22.71
CA TYR A 84 -0.15 -12.84 21.52
C TYR A 84 -0.58 -11.95 20.34
N ASN A 85 -1.48 -11.00 20.57
CA ASN A 85 -1.93 -10.05 19.54
C ASN A 85 -0.77 -9.19 19.00
N GLN A 86 0.22 -8.83 19.84
CA GLN A 86 1.43 -8.14 19.35
C GLN A 86 2.32 -9.07 18.51
N THR A 87 2.36 -10.38 18.77
CA THR A 87 3.10 -11.33 17.91
C THR A 87 2.45 -11.48 16.54
N LEU A 88 1.10 -11.54 16.49
CA LEU A 88 0.36 -11.57 15.22
C LEU A 88 0.65 -10.33 14.39
N ARG A 89 0.56 -9.15 15.01
CA ARG A 89 0.88 -7.87 14.35
C ARG A 89 2.32 -7.83 13.83
N LEU A 90 3.28 -8.36 14.59
CA LEU A 90 4.68 -8.44 14.17
C LEU A 90 4.83 -9.35 12.95
N SER A 91 4.14 -10.48 12.92
CA SER A 91 4.14 -11.42 11.79
C SER A 91 3.56 -10.78 10.52
N GLU A 92 2.44 -10.05 10.64
CA GLU A 92 1.85 -9.30 9.53
C GLU A 92 2.82 -8.26 8.97
N LEU A 93 3.48 -7.48 9.84
CA LEU A 93 4.48 -6.49 9.43
C LEU A 93 5.63 -7.12 8.63
N ILE A 94 6.16 -8.26 9.10
CA ILE A 94 7.24 -8.99 8.41
C ILE A 94 6.76 -9.48 7.04
N THR A 95 5.56 -10.03 6.95
CA THR A 95 4.96 -10.51 5.70
C THR A 95 4.76 -9.36 4.71
N ASP A 96 4.23 -8.24 5.15
CA ASP A 96 4.04 -7.03 4.34
C ASP A 96 5.37 -6.50 3.78
N MET A 97 6.40 -6.45 4.62
CA MET A 97 7.74 -6.02 4.21
C MET A 97 8.36 -6.97 3.18
N ALA A 98 8.22 -8.29 3.40
CA ALA A 98 8.71 -9.30 2.46
C ALA A 98 8.00 -9.18 1.11
N LEU A 99 6.67 -8.93 1.10
CA LEU A 99 5.89 -8.73 -0.11
C LEU A 99 6.33 -7.47 -0.86
N ILE A 100 6.53 -6.34 -0.16
CA ILE A 100 7.03 -5.10 -0.75
C ILE A 100 8.42 -5.31 -1.36
N SER A 101 9.34 -5.94 -0.62
CA SER A 101 10.69 -6.23 -1.10
C SER A 101 10.66 -7.09 -2.36
N LYS A 102 9.83 -8.14 -2.37
CA LYS A 102 9.66 -9.01 -3.52
C LYS A 102 9.10 -8.28 -4.75
N MET A 103 8.14 -7.36 -4.57
CA MET A 103 7.60 -6.55 -5.67
C MET A 103 8.62 -5.55 -6.24
N GLU A 104 9.59 -5.11 -5.42
CA GLU A 104 10.66 -4.18 -5.87
C GLU A 104 11.78 -4.87 -6.62
N GLU A 105 11.96 -6.17 -6.44
CA GLU A 105 12.96 -6.94 -7.15
C GLU A 105 12.56 -7.13 -8.62
N ARG A 106 13.38 -6.59 -9.53
CA ARG A 106 13.16 -6.75 -11.00
C ARG A 106 13.22 -8.22 -11.45
N SER A 107 13.85 -9.08 -10.66
CA SER A 107 13.99 -10.52 -10.91
C SER A 107 12.87 -11.36 -10.29
N ALA A 108 12.04 -10.81 -9.43
CA ALA A 108 10.97 -11.56 -8.79
C ALA A 108 9.95 -12.06 -9.81
N LYS A 109 9.89 -13.36 -9.96
CA LYS A 109 8.91 -14.02 -10.83
C LYS A 109 7.64 -14.27 -10.04
N PHE A 110 6.65 -13.40 -10.21
CA PHE A 110 5.30 -13.71 -9.82
C PHE A 110 4.63 -14.52 -10.94
N GLN A 111 4.05 -15.64 -10.59
CA GLN A 111 3.24 -16.40 -11.56
C GLN A 111 2.03 -15.56 -11.96
N LYS A 112 1.77 -15.50 -13.26
CA LYS A 112 0.58 -14.86 -13.80
C LYS A 112 -0.39 -15.96 -14.22
N GLU A 113 -1.65 -15.76 -13.89
CA GLU A 113 -2.76 -16.63 -14.20
C GLU A 113 -4.00 -15.81 -14.54
N ASP A 114 -4.99 -16.44 -15.12
CA ASP A 114 -6.29 -15.79 -15.31
C ASP A 114 -7.06 -15.81 -14.01
N ILE A 115 -7.53 -14.64 -13.59
CA ILE A 115 -8.12 -14.37 -12.30
C ILE A 115 -9.47 -13.76 -12.51
N ASP A 116 -10.53 -14.37 -11.98
CA ASP A 116 -11.83 -13.72 -11.88
C ASP A 116 -11.83 -12.79 -10.68
N LEU A 117 -12.01 -11.49 -10.95
CA LEU A 117 -12.06 -10.46 -9.91
C LEU A 117 -13.28 -10.60 -9.01
N PHE A 118 -14.41 -11.10 -9.55
CA PHE A 118 -15.62 -11.33 -8.76
C PHE A 118 -15.36 -12.39 -7.69
N ASP A 119 -14.76 -13.51 -8.07
CA ASP A 119 -14.44 -14.58 -7.13
C ASP A 119 -13.46 -14.15 -6.06
N VAL A 120 -12.37 -13.48 -6.47
CA VAL A 120 -11.35 -12.97 -5.51
C VAL A 120 -11.93 -11.94 -4.55
N SER A 121 -12.82 -11.06 -5.02
CA SER A 121 -13.45 -10.08 -4.14
C SER A 121 -14.40 -10.71 -3.14
N ASN A 122 -15.17 -11.72 -3.56
CA ASN A 122 -16.05 -12.46 -2.66
C ASN A 122 -15.25 -13.25 -1.62
N GLU A 123 -14.13 -13.89 -2.00
CA GLU A 123 -13.21 -14.56 -1.08
C GLU A 123 -12.76 -13.60 0.04
N VAL A 124 -12.42 -12.34 -0.31
CA VAL A 124 -12.06 -11.33 0.68
C VAL A 124 -13.26 -10.92 1.55
N PHE A 125 -14.42 -10.65 0.96
CA PHE A 125 -15.59 -10.25 1.75
C PHE A 125 -16.06 -11.35 2.72
N GLU A 126 -15.93 -12.61 2.33
CA GLU A 126 -16.21 -13.75 3.20
C GLU A 126 -15.20 -13.83 4.38
N GLU A 127 -13.89 -13.64 4.12
CA GLU A 127 -12.86 -13.62 5.19
C GLU A 127 -13.17 -12.55 6.24
N PHE A 128 -13.64 -11.38 5.82
CA PHE A 128 -14.00 -10.28 6.73
C PHE A 128 -15.45 -10.32 7.23
N GLY A 129 -16.21 -11.36 6.93
CA GLY A 129 -17.66 -11.46 7.19
C GLY A 129 -18.06 -11.13 8.62
N GLU A 130 -17.38 -11.69 9.62
CA GLU A 130 -17.66 -11.40 11.04
C GLU A 130 -17.48 -9.92 11.39
N ARG A 131 -16.39 -9.30 10.89
CA ARG A 131 -16.10 -7.87 11.11
C ARG A 131 -17.06 -6.97 10.36
N ILE A 132 -17.48 -7.35 9.15
CA ILE A 132 -18.48 -6.67 8.34
C ILE A 132 -19.81 -6.62 9.09
N VAL A 133 -20.27 -7.75 9.61
CA VAL A 133 -21.50 -7.84 10.40
C VAL A 133 -21.40 -7.06 11.70
N ALA A 134 -20.30 -7.23 12.45
CA ALA A 134 -20.09 -6.54 13.73
C ALA A 134 -20.10 -5.01 13.60
N ASN A 135 -19.58 -4.47 12.50
CA ASN A 135 -19.56 -3.03 12.20
C ASN A 135 -20.79 -2.56 11.41
N ARG A 136 -21.77 -3.44 11.15
CA ARG A 136 -22.98 -3.15 10.33
C ARG A 136 -22.65 -2.53 8.98
N VAL A 137 -21.61 -3.08 8.33
CA VAL A 137 -21.17 -2.64 7.01
C VAL A 137 -22.01 -3.32 5.93
N LYS A 138 -22.54 -2.54 4.98
CA LYS A 138 -23.17 -3.06 3.76
C LYS A 138 -22.08 -3.21 2.68
N VAL A 139 -22.01 -4.38 2.06
CA VAL A 139 -21.10 -4.64 0.93
C VAL A 139 -21.89 -4.65 -0.36
N GLU A 140 -21.48 -3.87 -1.34
CA GLU A 140 -22.01 -3.79 -2.70
C GLU A 140 -20.90 -4.21 -3.68
N ASN A 141 -20.80 -5.52 -3.93
CA ASN A 141 -19.92 -6.03 -4.98
C ASN A 141 -20.66 -5.99 -6.31
N MET A 142 -20.36 -5.00 -7.14
CA MET A 142 -20.96 -4.78 -8.46
C MET A 142 -20.08 -5.29 -9.60
N LEU A 143 -19.08 -6.09 -9.29
CA LEU A 143 -18.32 -6.81 -10.32
C LEU A 143 -19.23 -7.85 -10.95
N GLU A 144 -19.14 -7.98 -12.26
CA GLU A 144 -19.82 -9.07 -12.97
C GLU A 144 -18.99 -10.35 -12.84
N PRO A 145 -19.63 -11.53 -12.70
CA PRO A 145 -18.93 -12.81 -12.86
C PRO A 145 -18.16 -12.85 -14.18
N GLU A 146 -17.06 -13.59 -14.21
CA GLU A 146 -16.17 -13.67 -15.37
C GLU A 146 -15.48 -12.34 -15.74
N THR A 147 -15.34 -11.41 -14.77
CA THR A 147 -14.47 -10.23 -14.92
C THR A 147 -13.02 -10.66 -14.80
N VAL A 148 -12.51 -11.28 -15.89
CA VAL A 148 -11.18 -11.92 -15.90
C VAL A 148 -10.10 -10.92 -16.24
N LEU A 149 -9.00 -10.99 -15.48
CA LEU A 149 -7.71 -10.33 -15.76
C LEU A 149 -6.56 -11.33 -15.69
N THR A 150 -5.46 -11.05 -16.39
CA THR A 150 -4.24 -11.86 -16.29
C THR A 150 -3.27 -11.21 -15.32
N GLY A 151 -3.00 -11.85 -14.19
CA GLY A 151 -2.18 -11.27 -13.12
C GLY A 151 -1.73 -12.29 -12.10
N ASN A 152 -1.32 -11.82 -10.95
CA ASN A 152 -1.00 -12.67 -9.80
C ASN A 152 -2.15 -12.62 -8.78
N LYS A 153 -2.78 -13.78 -8.53
CA LYS A 153 -3.96 -13.88 -7.64
C LYS A 153 -3.67 -13.32 -6.24
N THR A 154 -2.52 -13.65 -5.67
CA THR A 154 -2.13 -13.17 -4.33
C THR A 154 -2.07 -11.65 -4.26
N LEU A 155 -1.52 -10.99 -5.30
CA LEU A 155 -1.42 -9.53 -5.33
C LEU A 155 -2.80 -8.88 -5.53
N VAL A 156 -3.65 -9.45 -6.37
CA VAL A 156 -5.03 -8.96 -6.57
C VAL A 156 -5.84 -9.09 -5.28
N TYR A 157 -5.78 -10.26 -4.65
CA TYR A 157 -6.38 -10.49 -3.34
C TYR A 157 -5.88 -9.46 -2.31
N THR A 158 -4.56 -9.21 -2.27
CA THR A 158 -3.95 -8.25 -1.34
C THR A 158 -4.44 -6.81 -1.59
N ILE A 159 -4.69 -6.42 -2.85
CA ILE A 159 -5.29 -5.10 -3.17
C ILE A 159 -6.65 -4.98 -2.47
N ILE A 160 -7.56 -5.91 -2.73
CA ILE A 160 -8.94 -5.85 -2.22
C ILE A 160 -8.93 -5.96 -0.70
N LYS A 161 -8.16 -6.91 -0.14
CA LYS A 161 -8.00 -7.11 1.30
C LYS A 161 -7.59 -5.81 2.02
N ASN A 162 -6.55 -5.14 1.55
CA ASN A 162 -6.07 -3.90 2.19
C ASN A 162 -7.08 -2.74 2.08
N LEU A 163 -7.83 -2.65 0.98
CA LEU A 163 -8.88 -1.64 0.85
C LEU A 163 -10.04 -1.90 1.82
N VAL A 164 -10.53 -3.15 1.91
CA VAL A 164 -11.58 -3.57 2.84
C VAL A 164 -11.12 -3.37 4.28
N GLU A 165 -9.93 -3.82 4.62
CA GLU A 165 -9.37 -3.67 5.97
C GLU A 165 -9.23 -2.20 6.36
N ASN A 166 -8.82 -1.34 5.43
CA ASN A 166 -8.73 0.11 5.64
C ASN A 166 -10.11 0.71 5.97
N SER A 167 -11.14 0.38 5.19
CA SER A 167 -12.51 0.85 5.46
C SER A 167 -13.03 0.34 6.80
N LEU A 168 -12.85 -0.94 7.14
CA LEU A 168 -13.25 -1.51 8.43
C LEU A 168 -12.51 -0.92 9.64
N LYS A 169 -11.31 -0.37 9.44
CA LYS A 169 -10.52 0.27 10.49
C LYS A 169 -10.82 1.74 10.67
N TYR A 170 -11.07 2.46 9.59
CA TYR A 170 -11.04 3.93 9.60
C TYR A 170 -12.33 4.60 9.16
N ALA A 171 -13.20 3.93 8.41
CA ALA A 171 -14.40 4.56 7.90
C ALA A 171 -15.57 4.60 8.91
N GLY A 172 -15.46 3.88 10.02
CA GLY A 172 -16.49 3.82 11.07
C GLY A 172 -17.43 2.63 10.93
N SER A 173 -18.60 2.74 11.57
CA SER A 173 -19.68 1.75 11.51
C SER A 173 -20.85 2.26 10.67
N ASP A 174 -21.79 1.35 10.30
CA ASP A 174 -22.98 1.71 9.51
C ASP A 174 -22.65 2.31 8.14
N ILE A 175 -21.55 1.85 7.53
CA ILE A 175 -21.07 2.31 6.24
C ILE A 175 -21.42 1.34 5.12
N THR A 176 -21.32 1.82 3.89
CA THR A 176 -21.35 0.98 2.68
C THR A 176 -19.96 0.92 2.08
N ILE A 177 -19.51 -0.29 1.73
CA ILE A 177 -18.35 -0.56 0.88
C ILE A 177 -18.86 -0.91 -0.52
N HIS A 178 -18.32 -0.27 -1.55
CA HIS A 178 -18.68 -0.50 -2.93
C HIS A 178 -17.46 -0.82 -3.78
N LEU A 179 -17.57 -1.85 -4.63
CA LEU A 179 -16.55 -2.24 -5.60
C LEU A 179 -17.20 -2.51 -6.95
N GLU A 180 -16.72 -1.85 -7.99
CA GLU A 180 -17.20 -2.06 -9.36
C GLU A 180 -16.08 -1.93 -10.41
N CYS A 181 -16.26 -2.56 -11.56
CA CYS A 181 -15.52 -2.31 -12.79
C CYS A 181 -16.35 -1.35 -13.66
N TYR A 182 -16.08 -0.03 -13.58
CA TYR A 182 -16.88 0.97 -14.28
C TYR A 182 -16.54 1.11 -15.78
N SER A 183 -15.41 0.54 -16.20
CA SER A 183 -15.03 0.51 -17.62
C SER A 183 -14.01 -0.59 -17.87
N SER A 184 -14.12 -1.22 -19.03
CA SER A 184 -13.17 -2.20 -19.54
C SER A 184 -12.82 -1.83 -20.97
N ILE A 185 -11.72 -1.05 -21.14
CA ILE A 185 -11.30 -0.51 -22.43
C ILE A 185 -9.91 -1.07 -22.75
N GLU A 186 -9.76 -1.56 -24.01
CA GLU A 186 -8.51 -2.13 -24.50
C GLU A 186 -7.97 -3.25 -23.59
N LYS A 187 -6.81 -2.99 -22.97
CA LYS A 187 -6.08 -3.97 -22.15
C LYS A 187 -6.26 -3.75 -20.65
N PHE A 188 -7.14 -2.85 -20.21
CA PHE A 188 -7.32 -2.50 -18.81
C PHE A 188 -8.76 -2.62 -18.34
N CYS A 189 -8.90 -3.11 -17.11
CA CYS A 189 -10.11 -3.00 -16.31
C CYS A 189 -9.92 -1.79 -15.36
N TYR A 190 -10.86 -0.84 -15.42
CA TYR A 190 -10.88 0.35 -14.57
C TYR A 190 -11.86 0.14 -13.44
N LEU A 191 -11.34 0.15 -12.24
CA LEU A 191 -12.07 -0.19 -11.02
C LEU A 191 -12.24 1.03 -10.13
N THR A 192 -13.36 1.08 -9.44
CA THR A 192 -13.54 1.96 -8.29
C THR A 192 -13.91 1.16 -7.06
N TYR A 193 -13.29 1.53 -5.96
CA TYR A 193 -13.63 1.07 -4.61
C TYR A 193 -13.88 2.29 -3.75
N TYR A 194 -14.96 2.32 -2.98
CA TYR A 194 -15.19 3.38 -2.01
C TYR A 194 -15.89 2.88 -0.75
N ASP A 195 -15.73 3.64 0.32
CA ASP A 195 -16.58 3.58 1.50
C ASP A 195 -17.40 4.87 1.65
N THR A 196 -18.37 4.83 2.57
CA THR A 196 -19.21 5.99 2.92
C THR A 196 -18.85 6.57 4.28
N GLY A 197 -17.63 6.39 4.75
CA GLY A 197 -17.14 6.91 6.02
C GLY A 197 -16.80 8.40 6.01
N GLU A 198 -15.95 8.81 6.94
CA GLU A 198 -15.57 10.23 7.09
C GLU A 198 -14.59 10.71 6.00
N GLY A 199 -13.89 9.79 5.33
CA GLY A 199 -12.80 10.14 4.39
C GLY A 199 -11.52 10.54 5.12
N VAL A 200 -10.66 11.33 4.45
CA VAL A 200 -9.38 11.81 5.00
C VAL A 200 -9.21 13.32 4.74
N PRO A 201 -8.51 14.09 5.61
CA PRO A 201 -8.19 15.47 5.33
C PRO A 201 -7.48 15.62 3.98
N GLN A 202 -7.83 16.68 3.23
CA GLN A 202 -7.40 16.87 1.83
C GLN A 202 -5.87 16.86 1.67
N GLU A 203 -5.16 17.43 2.63
CA GLU A 203 -3.70 17.50 2.66
C GLU A 203 -2.99 16.16 2.78
N HIS A 204 -3.70 15.10 3.19
CA HIS A 204 -3.16 13.76 3.36
C HIS A 204 -3.38 12.85 2.14
N LEU A 205 -4.29 13.21 1.22
CA LEU A 205 -4.70 12.34 0.10
C LEU A 205 -3.52 11.86 -0.77
N ASP A 206 -2.56 12.72 -1.03
CA ASP A 206 -1.38 12.35 -1.83
C ASP A 206 -0.40 11.46 -1.07
N GLN A 207 -0.44 11.53 0.27
CA GLN A 207 0.52 10.87 1.16
C GLN A 207 0.04 9.51 1.68
N ILE A 208 -1.28 9.21 1.60
CA ILE A 208 -1.84 7.95 2.13
C ILE A 208 -1.23 6.69 1.49
N PHE A 209 -0.61 6.82 0.32
CA PHE A 209 0.10 5.73 -0.36
C PHE A 209 1.59 5.66 -0.01
N GLU A 210 2.10 6.57 0.81
CA GLU A 210 3.48 6.50 1.28
C GLU A 210 3.62 5.43 2.36
N ARG A 211 4.79 4.78 2.40
CA ARG A 211 5.06 3.71 3.36
C ARG A 211 5.17 4.26 4.76
N PHE A 212 4.54 3.59 5.72
CA PHE A 212 4.50 3.98 7.14
C PHE A 212 3.79 5.31 7.40
N TYR A 213 3.12 5.86 6.36
CA TYR A 213 2.35 7.08 6.54
C TYR A 213 1.08 6.81 7.34
N ARG A 214 0.81 7.67 8.31
CA ARG A 214 -0.37 7.63 9.15
C ARG A 214 -0.80 9.05 9.47
N ILE A 215 -2.10 9.29 9.49
CA ILE A 215 -2.66 10.56 9.92
C ILE A 215 -2.66 10.55 11.45
N GLU A 216 -1.88 11.45 12.07
CA GLU A 216 -1.73 11.57 13.53
C GLU A 216 -2.89 12.35 14.15
N GLU A 217 -4.12 11.89 14.04
CA GLU A 217 -5.20 12.45 14.83
C GLU A 217 -5.63 11.48 15.94
N GLY A 218 -5.48 11.96 17.16
CA GLY A 218 -5.77 11.49 18.52
C GLY A 218 -6.59 10.23 18.82
N ARG A 219 -7.33 9.67 17.89
CA ARG A 219 -8.17 8.47 18.07
C ARG A 219 -7.59 7.19 17.51
N THR A 220 -6.53 7.24 16.73
CA THR A 220 -6.05 6.12 15.92
C THR A 220 -4.89 5.32 16.51
N ARG A 221 -4.37 5.69 17.69
CA ARG A 221 -3.29 4.93 18.35
C ARG A 221 -3.69 3.51 18.75
N ASP A 222 -4.95 3.32 19.14
CA ASP A 222 -5.49 2.03 19.57
C ASP A 222 -5.95 1.14 18.42
N VAL A 223 -6.26 1.72 17.24
CA VAL A 223 -6.79 0.99 16.07
C VAL A 223 -5.70 0.24 15.29
N GLY A 224 -4.44 0.48 15.57
CA GLY A 224 -3.28 -0.31 15.13
C GLY A 224 -3.19 -0.63 13.64
N GLY A 225 -2.39 0.14 12.87
CA GLY A 225 -2.05 -0.19 11.48
C GLY A 225 -0.56 0.05 11.24
N SER A 226 0.03 -0.70 10.30
CA SER A 226 1.46 -0.58 9.92
C SER A 226 1.77 0.65 9.07
N GLY A 227 0.75 1.26 8.44
CA GLY A 227 0.93 2.26 7.41
C GLY A 227 1.53 1.68 6.10
N LEU A 228 1.52 0.36 5.95
CA LEU A 228 2.01 -0.31 4.74
C LEU A 228 0.90 -0.68 3.76
N GLY A 229 -0.32 -0.91 4.22
CA GLY A 229 -1.41 -1.46 3.43
C GLY A 229 -1.66 -0.73 2.10
N LEU A 230 -1.90 0.60 2.13
CA LEU A 230 -2.14 1.36 0.90
C LEU A 230 -0.89 1.47 0.01
N SER A 231 0.31 1.44 0.58
CA SER A 231 1.55 1.38 -0.20
C SER A 231 1.70 0.02 -0.90
N ILE A 232 1.25 -1.06 -0.29
CA ILE A 232 1.17 -2.40 -0.90
C ILE A 232 0.17 -2.38 -2.06
N VAL A 233 -1.03 -1.81 -1.85
CA VAL A 233 -2.03 -1.63 -2.91
C VAL A 233 -1.42 -0.93 -4.12
N LYS A 234 -0.77 0.22 -3.91
CA LYS A 234 -0.11 0.99 -4.99
C LYS A 234 0.95 0.17 -5.74
N ASN A 235 1.78 -0.57 -5.02
CA ASN A 235 2.81 -1.41 -5.64
C ASN A 235 2.20 -2.60 -6.40
N ALA A 236 1.16 -3.25 -5.87
CA ALA A 236 0.48 -4.35 -6.52
C ALA A 236 -0.27 -3.90 -7.79
N VAL A 237 -0.93 -2.73 -7.76
CA VAL A 237 -1.55 -2.11 -8.93
C VAL A 237 -0.49 -1.79 -9.99
N LYS A 238 0.65 -1.21 -9.61
CA LYS A 238 1.77 -0.94 -10.53
C LYS A 238 2.38 -2.22 -11.11
N PHE A 239 2.47 -3.28 -10.33
CA PHE A 239 2.92 -4.58 -10.82
C PHE A 239 2.02 -5.10 -11.96
N HIS A 240 0.70 -4.85 -11.88
CA HIS A 240 -0.27 -5.15 -12.94
C HIS A 240 -0.32 -4.09 -14.06
N GLY A 241 0.66 -3.18 -14.11
CA GLY A 241 0.78 -2.15 -15.14
C GLY A 241 -0.25 -1.03 -15.05
N GLY A 242 -1.01 -0.97 -13.95
CA GLY A 242 -2.02 0.05 -13.70
C GLY A 242 -1.52 1.23 -12.87
N ASP A 243 -2.44 2.11 -12.55
CA ASP A 243 -2.23 3.23 -11.62
C ASP A 243 -3.40 3.33 -10.64
N ILE A 244 -3.18 4.01 -9.50
CA ILE A 244 -4.17 4.23 -8.44
C ILE A 244 -4.13 5.66 -7.94
N ARG A 245 -5.31 6.22 -7.70
CA ARG A 245 -5.51 7.51 -7.03
C ARG A 245 -6.66 7.44 -6.04
N ALA A 246 -6.66 8.33 -5.06
CA ALA A 246 -7.72 8.47 -4.08
C ALA A 246 -8.31 9.88 -4.10
N ILE A 247 -9.61 9.98 -3.79
CA ILE A 247 -10.29 11.26 -3.58
C ILE A 247 -11.28 11.10 -2.41
N ASN A 248 -11.61 12.20 -1.74
CA ASN A 248 -12.78 12.24 -0.88
C ASN A 248 -14.04 12.36 -1.73
N ARG A 249 -15.08 11.63 -1.35
CA ARG A 249 -16.41 11.71 -1.99
C ARG A 249 -17.17 12.95 -1.49
N GLN A 250 -18.01 13.51 -2.35
CA GLN A 250 -18.79 14.70 -2.02
C GLN A 250 -19.71 14.51 -0.81
N TRP A 251 -20.25 13.31 -0.62
CA TRP A 251 -21.17 12.96 0.47
C TRP A 251 -20.53 12.10 1.58
N GLY A 252 -19.22 12.22 1.75
CA GLY A 252 -18.43 11.46 2.72
C GLY A 252 -17.87 10.18 2.17
N GLY A 253 -16.76 9.75 2.79
CA GLY A 253 -16.01 8.55 2.45
C GLY A 253 -14.82 8.77 1.55
N LEU A 254 -14.01 7.74 1.45
CA LEU A 254 -12.80 7.70 0.63
C LEU A 254 -13.05 6.82 -0.60
N GLN A 255 -12.68 7.33 -1.77
CA GLN A 255 -12.84 6.62 -3.04
C GLN A 255 -11.49 6.44 -3.73
N PHE A 256 -11.22 5.22 -4.14
CA PHE A 256 -10.05 4.80 -4.90
C PHE A 256 -10.47 4.49 -6.34
N PHE A 257 -9.73 5.04 -7.29
CA PHE A 257 -9.80 4.67 -8.71
C PHE A 257 -8.50 3.98 -9.06
N PHE A 258 -8.58 2.79 -9.62
CA PHE A 258 -7.40 2.06 -10.03
C PHE A 258 -7.66 1.25 -11.30
N SER A 259 -6.57 0.88 -11.97
CA SER A 259 -6.65 0.06 -13.17
C SER A 259 -5.79 -1.18 -13.03
N LEU A 260 -6.23 -2.28 -13.59
CA LEU A 260 -5.49 -3.52 -13.67
C LEU A 260 -5.45 -4.01 -15.11
N ARG A 261 -4.33 -4.55 -15.55
CA ARG A 261 -4.18 -5.05 -16.92
C ARG A 261 -5.00 -6.33 -17.09
N ARG A 262 -5.81 -6.37 -18.14
CA ARG A 262 -6.71 -7.48 -18.47
C ARG A 262 -6.02 -8.60 -19.27
N GLN A 263 -5.05 -8.26 -20.13
CA GLN A 263 -4.30 -9.23 -20.93
C GLN A 263 -2.80 -9.06 -20.75
N ALA A 264 -2.05 -10.19 -20.74
CA ALA A 264 -0.62 -10.16 -20.90
C ALA A 264 -0.27 -9.81 -22.35
N ASP A 265 0.80 -9.04 -22.54
CA ASP A 265 1.40 -8.85 -23.88
C ASP A 265 2.07 -10.11 -24.34
#